data_6cf60b0ad8f529e8da5807bf24db2305
#
_entry.id   6cf60b0ad8f529e8da5807bf24db2305
#
_cell.length_a   1.000
_cell.length_b   1.000
_cell.length_c   1.000
_cell.angle_alpha   90.00
_cell.angle_beta   90.00
_cell.angle_gamma   90.00
#
_symmetry.space_group_name_H-M   'P 1'
#
loop_
_entity.id
_entity.type
_entity.pdbx_description
1 polymer ?
#
loop_
_entity_poly.entity_id
_entity_poly.type
_entity_poly.pdbx_seq_one_letter_code
_entity_poly.pdbx_strand_id
1 'polypeptide(L)'
;ASDVYKRQEEEQPLKPASAPTVISLLLIPMVLIFFNTGLNALASYGTIDADAAWVRFFVMLGQTPIALLITVLIALVVLGLRRGVEKTALEKLVDSSLGPICSVVLITGAGGMFGGVLRTSGIGDALADSLSGLGIPVILACYLIAVALRLAQGSATVALTTAAALMVPAVEAGGFNELQLALIVVATAAGSVFGSHVNDSGFWLVGRLMGMDTVTTLKTWTVNQILISVIGFALVLVLYAVAALF
;
A
#
# COMPACT_ATOMS: atom_id res chain seq x y z
N ALA A 1 -29.44 -35.97 -12.66
CA ALA A 1 -29.01 -34.94 -13.64
C ALA A 1 -29.96 -33.75 -13.67
N SER A 2 -31.28 -33.93 -13.44
CA SER A 2 -32.26 -32.82 -13.47
C SER A 2 -32.15 -31.84 -12.31
N ASP A 3 -31.70 -32.27 -11.14
CA ASP A 3 -31.64 -31.42 -9.93
C ASP A 3 -30.39 -30.53 -9.89
N VAL A 4 -29.34 -30.92 -10.59
CA VAL A 4 -28.14 -30.09 -10.73
C VAL A 4 -28.39 -28.95 -11.72
N TYR A 5 -29.13 -29.22 -12.79
CA TYR A 5 -29.52 -28.16 -13.76
C TYR A 5 -30.53 -27.17 -13.17
N LYS A 6 -31.50 -27.62 -12.34
CA LYS A 6 -32.45 -26.74 -11.68
C LYS A 6 -31.81 -25.78 -10.66
N ARG A 7 -30.71 -26.21 -9.99
CA ARG A 7 -29.96 -25.30 -9.07
C ARG A 7 -29.15 -24.23 -9.77
N GLN A 8 -28.81 -24.41 -11.04
CA GLN A 8 -28.12 -23.38 -11.82
C GLN A 8 -29.05 -22.31 -12.42
N GLU A 9 -30.36 -22.59 -12.54
CA GLU A 9 -31.34 -21.64 -13.07
C GLU A 9 -31.90 -20.67 -12.02
N GLU A 10 -31.68 -20.88 -10.70
CA GLU A 10 -32.21 -20.04 -9.63
C GLU A 10 -31.23 -18.97 -9.11
N GLU A 11 -29.98 -18.98 -9.50
CA GLU A 11 -29.08 -17.86 -9.23
C GLU A 11 -29.33 -16.70 -10.23
N GLN A 12 -30.40 -15.95 -10.00
CA GLN A 12 -30.56 -14.67 -10.72
C GLN A 12 -29.31 -13.83 -10.47
N PRO A 13 -28.59 -13.40 -11.51
CA PRO A 13 -27.39 -12.59 -11.32
C PRO A 13 -27.79 -11.33 -10.55
N LEU A 14 -27.18 -11.11 -9.40
CA LEU A 14 -27.39 -9.91 -8.60
C LEU A 14 -27.23 -8.68 -9.50
N LYS A 15 -28.26 -7.81 -9.54
CA LYS A 15 -28.13 -6.56 -10.30
C LYS A 15 -26.85 -5.85 -9.89
N PRO A 16 -26.04 -5.32 -10.80
CA PRO A 16 -24.81 -4.63 -10.45
C PRO A 16 -25.11 -3.47 -9.49
N ALA A 17 -24.18 -3.20 -8.57
CA ALA A 17 -24.33 -2.06 -7.66
C ALA A 17 -24.32 -0.76 -8.47
N SER A 18 -25.10 0.24 -8.05
CA SER A 18 -25.09 1.54 -8.72
C SER A 18 -23.72 2.20 -8.53
N ALA A 19 -23.23 2.90 -9.56
CA ALA A 19 -21.96 3.61 -9.50
C ALA A 19 -21.87 4.58 -8.30
N PRO A 20 -22.91 5.37 -7.96
CA PRO A 20 -22.89 6.21 -6.76
C PRO A 20 -22.65 5.43 -5.46
N THR A 21 -23.27 4.24 -5.32
CA THR A 21 -23.09 3.40 -4.12
C THR A 21 -21.63 2.94 -3.99
N VAL A 22 -21.02 2.49 -5.09
CA VAL A 22 -19.62 2.05 -5.10
C VAL A 22 -18.68 3.21 -4.79
N ILE A 23 -18.89 4.34 -5.43
CA ILE A 23 -18.10 5.56 -5.20
C ILE A 23 -18.21 6.01 -3.74
N SER A 24 -19.43 6.06 -3.18
CA SER A 24 -19.63 6.44 -1.78
C SER A 24 -18.89 5.52 -0.83
N LEU A 25 -18.90 4.20 -1.05
CA LEU A 25 -18.15 3.24 -0.23
C LEU A 25 -16.63 3.45 -0.33
N LEU A 26 -16.12 3.75 -1.51
CA LEU A 26 -14.69 4.05 -1.70
C LEU A 26 -14.26 5.37 -1.03
N LEU A 27 -15.18 6.33 -0.92
CA LEU A 27 -14.90 7.62 -0.28
C LEU A 27 -14.92 7.55 1.26
N ILE A 28 -15.65 6.61 1.86
CA ILE A 28 -15.75 6.49 3.33
C ILE A 28 -14.38 6.46 4.00
N PRO A 29 -13.45 5.52 3.67
CA PRO A 29 -12.16 5.47 4.34
C PRO A 29 -11.32 6.71 4.07
N MET A 30 -11.41 7.28 2.86
CA MET A 30 -10.68 8.51 2.53
C MET A 30 -11.12 9.68 3.40
N VAL A 31 -12.43 9.87 3.57
CA VAL A 31 -12.99 10.93 4.42
C VAL A 31 -12.59 10.72 5.88
N LEU A 32 -12.69 9.51 6.40
CA LEU A 32 -12.30 9.20 7.78
C LEU A 32 -10.81 9.46 8.02
N ILE A 33 -9.93 9.00 7.13
CA ILE A 33 -8.49 9.22 7.23
C ILE A 33 -8.15 10.71 7.10
N PHE A 34 -8.84 11.43 6.22
CA PHE A 34 -8.67 12.88 6.08
C PHE A 34 -9.05 13.63 7.35
N PHE A 35 -10.14 13.23 8.02
CA PHE A 35 -10.49 13.78 9.33
C PHE A 35 -9.40 13.54 10.37
N ASN A 36 -8.84 12.33 10.44
CA ASN A 36 -7.72 12.03 11.34
C ASN A 36 -6.54 12.97 11.07
N THR A 37 -6.09 13.03 9.83
CA THR A 37 -4.94 13.86 9.43
C THR A 37 -5.19 15.34 9.68
N GLY A 38 -6.39 15.83 9.33
CA GLY A 38 -6.77 17.24 9.51
C GLY A 38 -6.85 17.64 10.99
N LEU A 39 -7.46 16.80 11.83
CA LEU A 39 -7.56 17.09 13.27
C LEU A 39 -6.18 17.05 13.95
N ASN A 40 -5.31 16.09 13.60
CA ASN A 40 -3.94 16.05 14.10
C ASN A 40 -3.15 17.29 13.67
N ALA A 41 -3.30 17.75 12.43
CA ALA A 41 -2.66 18.97 11.97
C ALA A 41 -3.16 20.21 12.75
N LEU A 42 -4.47 20.37 12.92
CA LEU A 42 -5.05 21.48 13.70
C LEU A 42 -4.61 21.46 15.17
N ALA A 43 -4.49 20.27 15.76
CA ALA A 43 -3.96 20.10 17.12
C ALA A 43 -2.49 20.48 17.19
N SER A 44 -1.68 20.11 16.21
CA SER A 44 -0.25 20.45 16.14
C SER A 44 -0.03 21.97 16.00
N TYR A 45 -0.95 22.68 15.33
CA TYR A 45 -0.93 24.15 15.24
C TYR A 45 -1.51 24.84 16.49
N GLY A 46 -1.93 24.09 17.51
CA GLY A 46 -2.53 24.64 18.73
C GLY A 46 -3.92 25.26 18.55
N THR A 47 -4.57 25.02 17.41
CA THR A 47 -5.91 25.56 17.09
C THR A 47 -7.01 24.84 17.86
N ILE A 48 -6.82 23.57 18.17
CA ILE A 48 -7.74 22.71 18.93
C ILE A 48 -6.98 21.95 20.01
N ASP A 49 -7.68 21.61 21.09
CA ASP A 49 -7.13 20.79 22.13
C ASP A 49 -7.06 19.31 21.68
N ALA A 50 -5.85 18.79 21.57
CA ALA A 50 -5.59 17.39 21.20
C ALA A 50 -6.20 16.38 22.18
N ASP A 51 -6.34 16.75 23.47
CA ASP A 51 -6.85 15.90 24.53
C ASP A 51 -8.39 15.97 24.66
N ALA A 52 -9.04 16.86 23.92
CA ALA A 52 -10.48 16.93 23.91
C ALA A 52 -11.12 15.59 23.46
N ALA A 53 -12.09 15.09 24.21
CA ALA A 53 -12.68 13.76 24.00
C ALA A 53 -13.22 13.55 22.58
N TRP A 54 -13.82 14.59 21.98
CA TRP A 54 -14.32 14.52 20.62
C TRP A 54 -13.19 14.44 19.57
N VAL A 55 -12.08 15.16 19.78
CA VAL A 55 -10.90 15.10 18.88
C VAL A 55 -10.33 13.69 18.90
N ARG A 56 -10.07 13.14 20.07
CA ARG A 56 -9.57 11.77 20.26
C ARG A 56 -10.49 10.73 19.62
N PHE A 57 -11.81 10.90 19.76
CA PHE A 57 -12.78 10.00 19.15
C PHE A 57 -12.71 10.01 17.62
N PHE A 58 -12.72 11.18 16.98
CA PHE A 58 -12.63 11.27 15.52
C PHE A 58 -11.24 10.88 14.97
N VAL A 59 -10.18 11.22 15.68
CA VAL A 59 -8.82 10.75 15.35
C VAL A 59 -8.76 9.22 15.40
N MET A 60 -9.37 8.59 16.41
CA MET A 60 -9.45 7.12 16.49
C MET A 60 -10.24 6.53 15.31
N LEU A 61 -11.40 7.06 14.98
CA LEU A 61 -12.21 6.57 13.85
C LEU A 61 -11.49 6.70 12.52
N GLY A 62 -10.67 7.72 12.35
CA GLY A 62 -9.89 7.95 11.15
C GLY A 62 -8.55 7.23 11.11
N GLN A 63 -8.18 6.44 12.10
CA GLN A 63 -7.02 5.55 12.00
C GLN A 63 -7.25 4.55 10.86
N THR A 64 -6.25 4.39 10.01
CA THR A 64 -6.37 3.58 8.78
C THR A 64 -6.98 2.20 8.99
N PRO A 65 -6.56 1.39 10.00
CA PRO A 65 -7.18 0.08 10.22
C PRO A 65 -8.66 0.17 10.60
N ILE A 66 -9.04 1.17 11.42
CA ILE A 66 -10.41 1.36 11.88
C ILE A 66 -11.29 1.86 10.73
N ALA A 67 -10.83 2.84 9.98
CA ALA A 67 -11.54 3.39 8.83
C ALA A 67 -11.82 2.32 7.76
N LEU A 68 -10.84 1.47 7.48
CA LEU A 68 -10.98 0.35 6.54
C LEU A 68 -11.94 -0.73 7.08
N LEU A 69 -11.85 -1.08 8.37
CA LEU A 69 -12.76 -2.02 9.00
C LEU A 69 -14.21 -1.55 8.94
N ILE A 70 -14.46 -0.29 9.29
CA ILE A 70 -15.79 0.32 9.20
C ILE A 70 -16.31 0.25 7.76
N THR A 71 -15.46 0.57 6.79
CA THR A 71 -15.83 0.52 5.37
C THR A 71 -16.19 -0.89 4.92
N VAL A 72 -15.42 -1.90 5.31
CA VAL A 72 -15.71 -3.30 4.99
C VAL A 72 -17.04 -3.73 5.60
N LEU A 73 -17.31 -3.40 6.87
CA LEU A 73 -18.58 -3.73 7.53
C LEU A 73 -19.77 -3.06 6.83
N ILE A 74 -19.64 -1.80 6.46
CA ILE A 74 -20.68 -1.10 5.70
C ILE A 74 -20.86 -1.73 4.31
N ALA A 75 -19.77 -2.07 3.62
CA ALA A 75 -19.82 -2.73 2.32
C ALA A 75 -20.52 -4.09 2.38
N LEU A 76 -20.25 -4.92 3.39
CA LEU A 76 -20.91 -6.20 3.60
C LEU A 76 -22.42 -6.03 3.81
N VAL A 77 -22.84 -4.99 4.54
CA VAL A 77 -24.25 -4.68 4.72
C VAL A 77 -24.89 -4.15 3.44
N VAL A 78 -24.28 -3.15 2.80
CA VAL A 78 -24.88 -2.43 1.67
C VAL A 78 -24.83 -3.26 0.38
N LEU A 79 -23.69 -3.89 0.09
CA LEU A 79 -23.50 -4.69 -1.14
C LEU A 79 -23.92 -6.16 -0.96
N GLY A 80 -23.93 -6.64 0.27
CA GLY A 80 -24.28 -8.04 0.59
C GLY A 80 -25.70 -8.15 1.13
N LEU A 81 -25.89 -7.93 2.43
CA LEU A 81 -27.14 -8.25 3.15
C LEU A 81 -28.36 -7.53 2.57
N ARG A 82 -28.26 -6.22 2.27
CA ARG A 82 -29.38 -5.43 1.69
C ARG A 82 -29.74 -5.84 0.27
N ARG A 83 -28.89 -6.59 -0.39
CA ARG A 83 -29.10 -7.08 -1.76
C ARG A 83 -29.49 -8.54 -1.80
N GLY A 84 -29.77 -9.15 -0.65
CA GLY A 84 -30.24 -10.52 -0.55
C GLY A 84 -29.13 -11.57 -0.71
N VAL A 85 -27.87 -11.20 -0.58
CA VAL A 85 -26.77 -12.17 -0.56
C VAL A 85 -26.86 -13.00 0.73
N GLU A 86 -26.83 -14.30 0.62
CA GLU A 86 -26.85 -15.19 1.78
C GLU A 86 -25.63 -14.98 2.68
N LYS A 87 -25.84 -15.06 3.99
CA LYS A 87 -24.76 -14.89 4.98
C LYS A 87 -23.61 -15.87 4.75
N THR A 88 -23.92 -17.10 4.38
CA THR A 88 -22.94 -18.16 4.05
C THR A 88 -22.08 -17.81 2.84
N ALA A 89 -22.63 -17.12 1.84
CA ALA A 89 -21.88 -16.64 0.68
C ALA A 89 -20.97 -15.47 1.05
N LEU A 90 -21.44 -14.56 1.92
CA LEU A 90 -20.60 -13.46 2.44
C LEU A 90 -19.46 -13.99 3.31
N GLU A 91 -19.71 -14.98 4.16
CA GLU A 91 -18.69 -15.63 4.97
C GLU A 91 -17.60 -16.26 4.10
N LYS A 92 -17.98 -17.03 3.08
CA LYS A 92 -17.04 -17.60 2.12
C LYS A 92 -16.23 -16.53 1.37
N LEU A 93 -16.86 -15.40 1.02
CA LEU A 93 -16.16 -14.28 0.37
C LEU A 93 -15.09 -13.69 1.29
N VAL A 94 -15.43 -13.44 2.56
CA VAL A 94 -14.48 -12.95 3.56
C VAL A 94 -13.37 -13.96 3.80
N ASP A 95 -13.71 -15.23 4.00
CA ASP A 95 -12.73 -16.31 4.22
C ASP A 95 -11.75 -16.45 3.05
N SER A 96 -12.24 -16.39 1.81
CA SER A 96 -11.39 -16.45 0.62
C SER A 96 -10.41 -15.28 0.49
N SER A 97 -10.71 -14.15 1.11
CA SER A 97 -9.83 -12.98 1.12
C SER A 97 -8.71 -13.04 2.16
N LEU A 98 -8.83 -13.90 3.17
CA LEU A 98 -7.86 -14.00 4.27
C LEU A 98 -6.51 -14.57 3.82
N GLY A 99 -6.51 -15.55 2.89
CA GLY A 99 -5.27 -16.17 2.41
C GLY A 99 -4.25 -15.16 1.87
N PRO A 100 -4.60 -14.30 0.89
CA PRO A 100 -3.74 -13.23 0.41
C PRO A 100 -3.32 -12.22 1.50
N ILE A 101 -4.24 -11.87 2.40
CA ILE A 101 -3.97 -10.93 3.50
C ILE A 101 -2.97 -11.54 4.49
N CYS A 102 -3.11 -12.82 4.88
CA CYS A 102 -2.18 -13.49 5.77
C CYS A 102 -0.74 -13.43 5.25
N SER A 103 -0.53 -13.61 3.95
CA SER A 103 0.80 -13.49 3.34
C SER A 103 1.39 -12.10 3.54
N VAL A 104 0.61 -11.04 3.33
CA VAL A 104 1.05 -9.65 3.53
C VAL A 104 1.41 -9.41 5.01
N VAL A 105 0.57 -9.85 5.94
CA VAL A 105 0.81 -9.70 7.40
C VAL A 105 2.09 -10.43 7.82
N LEU A 106 2.28 -11.67 7.37
CA LEU A 106 3.48 -12.46 7.70
C LEU A 106 4.75 -11.80 7.15
N ILE A 107 4.74 -11.34 5.90
CA ILE A 107 5.90 -10.69 5.28
C ILE A 107 6.21 -9.36 5.97
N THR A 108 5.19 -8.56 6.29
CA THR A 108 5.38 -7.29 7.02
C THR A 108 5.95 -7.55 8.42
N GLY A 109 5.41 -8.54 9.12
CA GLY A 109 5.92 -8.94 10.44
C GLY A 109 7.35 -9.45 10.38
N ALA A 110 7.67 -10.33 9.42
CA ALA A 110 9.03 -10.83 9.22
C ALA A 110 10.01 -9.69 8.84
N GLY A 111 9.58 -8.75 7.98
CA GLY A 111 10.35 -7.56 7.63
C GLY A 111 10.66 -6.69 8.85
N GLY A 112 9.66 -6.46 9.72
CA GLY A 112 9.85 -5.72 10.97
C GLY A 112 10.81 -6.41 11.95
N MET A 113 10.69 -7.74 12.12
CA MET A 113 11.63 -8.52 12.95
C MET A 113 13.05 -8.45 12.37
N PHE A 114 13.19 -8.61 11.05
CA PHE A 114 14.49 -8.53 10.39
C PHE A 114 15.12 -7.14 10.52
N GLY A 115 14.33 -6.06 10.35
CA GLY A 115 14.78 -4.70 10.61
C GLY A 115 15.23 -4.49 12.08
N GLY A 116 14.51 -5.09 13.03
CA GLY A 116 14.92 -5.09 14.44
C GLY A 116 16.27 -5.78 14.69
N VAL A 117 16.50 -6.95 14.06
CA VAL A 117 17.78 -7.65 14.13
C VAL A 117 18.91 -6.83 13.50
N LEU A 118 18.69 -6.21 12.35
CA LEU A 118 19.68 -5.35 11.70
C LEU A 118 20.08 -4.16 12.58
N ARG A 119 19.09 -3.55 13.24
CA ARG A 119 19.33 -2.43 14.17
C ARG A 119 20.18 -2.85 15.39
N THR A 120 19.86 -4.01 16.00
CA THR A 120 20.55 -4.47 17.21
C THR A 120 21.91 -5.11 16.92
N SER A 121 22.16 -5.58 15.70
CA SER A 121 23.42 -6.23 15.31
C SER A 121 24.53 -5.26 14.87
N GLY A 122 24.23 -3.96 14.75
CA GLY A 122 25.17 -2.96 14.21
C GLY A 122 25.40 -3.04 12.70
N ILE A 123 24.74 -3.97 12.01
CA ILE A 123 24.82 -4.07 10.53
C ILE A 123 24.28 -2.79 9.86
N GLY A 124 23.33 -2.13 10.51
CA GLY A 124 22.79 -0.87 10.02
C GLY A 124 23.84 0.24 9.93
N ASP A 125 24.66 0.37 10.95
CA ASP A 125 25.75 1.35 10.98
C ASP A 125 26.80 1.02 9.92
N ALA A 126 27.19 -0.25 9.80
CA ALA A 126 28.11 -0.71 8.75
C ALA A 126 27.57 -0.48 7.33
N LEU A 127 26.25 -0.62 7.13
CA LEU A 127 25.60 -0.33 5.85
C LEU A 127 25.60 1.19 5.56
N ALA A 128 25.29 2.03 6.56
CA ALA A 128 25.34 3.48 6.44
C ALA A 128 26.75 3.96 6.10
N ASP A 129 27.78 3.43 6.78
CA ASP A 129 29.18 3.73 6.52
C ASP A 129 29.60 3.31 5.09
N SER A 130 29.17 2.11 4.65
CA SER A 130 29.44 1.60 3.32
C SER A 130 28.79 2.48 2.23
N LEU A 131 27.54 2.89 2.41
CA LEU A 131 26.85 3.80 1.48
C LEU A 131 27.53 5.17 1.42
N SER A 132 27.93 5.70 2.59
CA SER A 132 28.68 6.95 2.66
C SER A 132 30.04 6.85 1.99
N GLY A 133 30.75 5.73 2.19
CA GLY A 133 32.04 5.46 1.55
C GLY A 133 31.94 5.31 0.03
N LEU A 134 30.81 4.85 -0.51
CA LEU A 134 30.53 4.77 -1.94
C LEU A 134 29.99 6.10 -2.52
N GLY A 135 29.70 7.10 -1.69
CA GLY A 135 29.09 8.35 -2.12
C GLY A 135 27.65 8.21 -2.65
N ILE A 136 26.96 7.12 -2.31
CA ILE A 136 25.58 6.88 -2.75
C ILE A 136 24.63 7.54 -1.77
N PRO A 137 23.82 8.55 -2.18
CA PRO A 137 22.80 9.13 -1.32
C PRO A 137 21.79 8.09 -0.84
N VAL A 138 21.39 8.14 0.43
CA VAL A 138 20.44 7.19 1.05
C VAL A 138 19.13 7.10 0.26
N ILE A 139 18.63 8.21 -0.25
CA ILE A 139 17.41 8.24 -1.07
C ILE A 139 17.54 7.40 -2.36
N LEU A 140 18.71 7.43 -3.00
CA LEU A 140 18.98 6.62 -4.19
C LEU A 140 19.14 5.14 -3.83
N ALA A 141 19.80 4.84 -2.72
CA ALA A 141 19.93 3.46 -2.22
C ALA A 141 18.56 2.86 -1.91
N CYS A 142 17.67 3.59 -1.23
CA CYS A 142 16.30 3.16 -0.94
C CYS A 142 15.51 2.83 -2.23
N TYR A 143 15.60 3.69 -3.24
CA TYR A 143 14.98 3.46 -4.54
C TYR A 143 15.52 2.19 -5.22
N LEU A 144 16.85 2.07 -5.34
CA LEU A 144 17.47 0.95 -6.03
C LEU A 144 17.21 -0.40 -5.33
N ILE A 145 17.25 -0.45 -4.01
CA ILE A 145 16.92 -1.66 -3.23
C ILE A 145 15.46 -2.04 -3.46
N ALA A 146 14.54 -1.08 -3.43
CA ALA A 146 13.13 -1.34 -3.71
C ALA A 146 12.91 -1.87 -5.14
N VAL A 147 13.59 -1.30 -6.14
CA VAL A 147 13.60 -1.80 -7.54
C VAL A 147 14.10 -3.25 -7.62
N ALA A 148 15.25 -3.54 -6.99
CA ALA A 148 15.83 -4.88 -7.01
C ALA A 148 14.90 -5.92 -6.37
N LEU A 149 14.32 -5.60 -5.22
CA LEU A 149 13.35 -6.45 -4.52
C LEU A 149 12.06 -6.62 -5.35
N ARG A 150 11.58 -5.55 -5.98
CA ARG A 150 10.40 -5.60 -6.85
C ARG A 150 10.58 -6.56 -8.01
N LEU A 151 11.70 -6.46 -8.72
CA LEU A 151 12.03 -7.35 -9.83
C LEU A 151 12.19 -8.81 -9.37
N ALA A 152 12.78 -9.04 -8.21
CA ALA A 152 13.01 -10.38 -7.69
C ALA A 152 11.71 -11.05 -7.18
N GLN A 153 10.87 -10.31 -6.43
CA GLN A 153 9.73 -10.87 -5.69
C GLN A 153 8.38 -10.69 -6.39
N GLY A 154 8.25 -9.70 -7.28
CA GLY A 154 7.04 -9.45 -8.03
C GLY A 154 5.93 -8.67 -7.28
N SER A 155 6.03 -8.46 -5.99
CA SER A 155 5.04 -7.74 -5.18
C SER A 155 5.52 -6.35 -4.80
N ALA A 156 4.77 -5.32 -5.16
CA ALA A 156 5.08 -3.93 -4.79
C ALA A 156 5.05 -3.72 -3.26
N THR A 157 4.04 -4.27 -2.59
CA THR A 157 3.90 -4.16 -1.13
C THR A 157 5.08 -4.81 -0.42
N VAL A 158 5.47 -6.01 -0.83
CA VAL A 158 6.60 -6.74 -0.23
C VAL A 158 7.90 -6.01 -0.50
N ALA A 159 8.13 -5.54 -1.72
CA ALA A 159 9.32 -4.78 -2.07
C ALA A 159 9.45 -3.49 -1.25
N LEU A 160 8.34 -2.74 -1.11
CA LEU A 160 8.30 -1.52 -0.30
C LEU A 160 8.62 -1.80 1.17
N THR A 161 7.90 -2.73 1.79
CA THR A 161 8.05 -3.00 3.24
C THR A 161 9.42 -3.60 3.56
N THR A 162 9.94 -4.46 2.70
CA THR A 162 11.27 -5.05 2.89
C THR A 162 12.37 -4.01 2.68
N ALA A 163 12.29 -3.19 1.61
CA ALA A 163 13.25 -2.12 1.37
C ALA A 163 13.26 -1.10 2.53
N ALA A 164 12.07 -0.70 3.00
CA ALA A 164 11.95 0.20 4.14
C ALA A 164 12.61 -0.40 5.39
N ALA A 165 12.32 -1.67 5.72
CA ALA A 165 12.92 -2.34 6.88
C ALA A 165 14.46 -2.42 6.79
N LEU A 166 15.00 -2.73 5.61
CA LEU A 166 16.45 -2.80 5.37
C LEU A 166 17.15 -1.45 5.53
N MET A 167 16.47 -0.37 5.14
CA MET A 167 17.07 0.97 5.09
C MET A 167 16.84 1.81 6.36
N VAL A 168 16.02 1.33 7.32
CA VAL A 168 15.78 2.05 8.57
C VAL A 168 17.08 2.48 9.26
N PRO A 169 18.10 1.61 9.46
CA PRO A 169 19.31 2.01 10.17
C PRO A 169 20.09 3.13 9.44
N ALA A 170 20.19 3.04 8.10
CA ALA A 170 20.88 4.06 7.30
C ALA A 170 20.11 5.39 7.27
N VAL A 171 18.79 5.34 7.32
CA VAL A 171 17.93 6.54 7.39
C VAL A 171 18.03 7.19 8.77
N GLU A 172 18.02 6.40 9.87
CA GLU A 172 18.16 6.91 11.23
C GLU A 172 19.55 7.55 11.46
N ALA A 173 20.62 6.98 10.90
CA ALA A 173 21.98 7.54 10.99
C ALA A 173 22.16 8.82 10.15
N GLY A 174 21.33 9.04 9.13
CA GLY A 174 21.50 10.13 8.15
C GLY A 174 21.09 11.53 8.65
N GLY A 175 20.40 11.64 9.79
CA GLY A 175 20.02 12.95 10.38
C GLY A 175 19.07 13.79 9.52
N PHE A 176 18.19 13.15 8.75
CA PHE A 176 17.25 13.79 7.82
C PHE A 176 16.12 14.54 8.56
N ASN A 177 15.70 15.67 8.02
CA ASN A 177 14.50 16.36 8.50
C ASN A 177 13.21 15.63 8.07
N GLU A 178 12.05 16.03 8.62
CA GLU A 178 10.76 15.37 8.37
C GLU A 178 10.38 15.34 6.89
N LEU A 179 10.64 16.42 6.15
CA LEU A 179 10.35 16.50 4.72
C LEU A 179 11.26 15.55 3.91
N GLN A 180 12.54 15.49 4.25
CA GLN A 180 13.48 14.57 3.63
C GLN A 180 13.08 13.11 3.91
N LEU A 181 12.67 12.78 5.14
CA LEU A 181 12.17 11.46 5.50
C LEU A 181 10.94 11.08 4.67
N ALA A 182 9.98 11.99 4.54
CA ALA A 182 8.80 11.76 3.71
C ALA A 182 9.19 11.50 2.24
N LEU A 183 10.14 12.26 1.70
CA LEU A 183 10.61 12.07 0.33
C LEU A 183 11.39 10.76 0.14
N ILE A 184 12.15 10.29 1.13
CA ILE A 184 12.80 8.98 1.13
C ILE A 184 11.75 7.86 1.08
N VAL A 185 10.66 7.97 1.85
CA VAL A 185 9.56 7.00 1.80
C VAL A 185 8.91 6.98 0.42
N VAL A 186 8.65 8.15 -0.18
CA VAL A 186 8.07 8.25 -1.53
C VAL A 186 9.04 7.70 -2.59
N ALA A 187 10.35 7.91 -2.45
CA ALA A 187 11.37 7.33 -3.32
C ALA A 187 11.34 5.79 -3.26
N THR A 188 11.26 5.24 -2.06
CA THR A 188 11.17 3.78 -1.84
C THR A 188 9.88 3.23 -2.48
N ALA A 189 8.76 3.93 -2.31
CA ALA A 189 7.49 3.57 -2.92
C ALA A 189 7.57 3.65 -4.46
N ALA A 190 8.21 4.67 -5.03
CA ALA A 190 8.43 4.76 -6.47
C ALA A 190 9.26 3.56 -6.99
N GLY A 191 10.30 3.13 -6.26
CA GLY A 191 11.07 1.94 -6.62
C GLY A 191 10.24 0.65 -6.56
N SER A 192 9.36 0.54 -5.58
CA SER A 192 8.54 -0.67 -5.37
C SER A 192 7.52 -0.95 -6.48
N VAL A 193 7.17 0.01 -7.31
CA VAL A 193 6.27 -0.18 -8.46
C VAL A 193 7.00 -0.44 -9.77
N PHE A 194 8.33 -0.41 -9.79
CA PHE A 194 9.13 -0.58 -11.00
C PHE A 194 8.88 -1.92 -11.66
N GLY A 195 8.62 -1.92 -12.98
CA GLY A 195 8.73 -3.08 -13.85
C GLY A 195 7.85 -4.28 -13.49
N SER A 196 6.56 -4.06 -13.17
CA SER A 196 5.59 -5.15 -12.98
C SER A 196 5.61 -6.12 -14.18
N HIS A 197 5.93 -7.40 -13.96
CA HIS A 197 6.08 -8.41 -15.01
C HIS A 197 5.49 -9.77 -14.58
N VAL A 198 5.87 -10.85 -15.23
CA VAL A 198 5.24 -12.18 -15.09
C VAL A 198 5.21 -12.77 -13.68
N ASN A 199 6.02 -12.28 -12.76
CA ASN A 199 6.00 -12.69 -11.35
C ASN A 199 4.99 -11.89 -10.48
N ASP A 200 4.31 -10.90 -11.07
CA ASP A 200 3.35 -10.03 -10.40
C ASP A 200 1.91 -10.42 -10.73
N SER A 201 1.08 -10.62 -9.71
CA SER A 201 -0.35 -10.87 -9.89
C SER A 201 -1.08 -9.73 -10.59
N GLY A 202 -0.66 -8.48 -10.37
CA GLY A 202 -1.18 -7.29 -11.04
C GLY A 202 -0.96 -7.32 -12.54
N PHE A 203 0.19 -7.81 -13.01
CA PHE A 203 0.49 -8.01 -14.41
C PHE A 203 -0.53 -8.92 -15.10
N TRP A 204 -0.82 -10.07 -14.50
CA TRP A 204 -1.80 -11.02 -15.03
C TRP A 204 -3.22 -10.50 -14.96
N LEU A 205 -3.56 -9.78 -13.87
CA LEU A 205 -4.89 -9.19 -13.72
C LEU A 205 -5.16 -8.15 -14.81
N VAL A 206 -4.23 -7.23 -15.06
CA VAL A 206 -4.37 -6.20 -16.09
C VAL A 206 -4.41 -6.83 -17.49
N GLY A 207 -3.53 -7.79 -17.79
CA GLY A 207 -3.56 -8.52 -19.05
C GLY A 207 -4.92 -9.14 -19.34
N ARG A 208 -5.52 -9.80 -18.34
CA ARG A 208 -6.85 -10.43 -18.46
C ARG A 208 -7.98 -9.42 -18.63
N LEU A 209 -8.00 -8.36 -17.81
CA LEU A 209 -9.06 -7.34 -17.85
C LEU A 209 -9.06 -6.55 -19.15
N MET A 210 -7.87 -6.31 -19.73
CA MET A 210 -7.69 -5.57 -20.98
C MET A 210 -7.70 -6.48 -22.23
N GLY A 211 -7.85 -7.80 -22.06
CA GLY A 211 -7.80 -8.75 -23.16
C GLY A 211 -6.44 -8.81 -23.89
N MET A 212 -5.35 -8.50 -23.19
CA MET A 212 -3.99 -8.48 -23.74
C MET A 212 -3.30 -9.84 -23.56
N ASP A 213 -2.52 -10.25 -24.56
CA ASP A 213 -1.60 -11.36 -24.41
C ASP A 213 -0.37 -10.96 -23.57
N THR A 214 0.43 -11.94 -23.17
CA THR A 214 1.60 -11.73 -22.29
C THR A 214 2.61 -10.75 -22.89
N VAL A 215 2.86 -10.85 -24.20
CA VAL A 215 3.83 -9.99 -24.91
C VAL A 215 3.35 -8.55 -24.96
N THR A 216 2.07 -8.33 -25.27
CA THR A 216 1.45 -7.00 -25.28
C THR A 216 1.43 -6.41 -23.86
N THR A 217 1.12 -7.21 -22.84
CA THR A 217 1.14 -6.77 -21.44
C THR A 217 2.54 -6.34 -21.00
N LEU A 218 3.60 -7.08 -21.40
CA LEU A 218 4.99 -6.69 -21.14
C LEU A 218 5.37 -5.37 -21.84
N LYS A 219 4.91 -5.17 -23.07
CA LYS A 219 5.24 -3.96 -23.83
C LYS A 219 4.46 -2.71 -23.40
N THR A 220 3.31 -2.89 -22.79
CA THR A 220 2.43 -1.79 -22.36
C THR A 220 2.49 -1.58 -20.85
N TRP A 221 1.97 -2.53 -20.08
CA TRP A 221 1.87 -2.43 -18.62
C TRP A 221 3.23 -2.33 -17.93
N THR A 222 4.16 -3.24 -18.25
CA THR A 222 5.49 -3.22 -17.63
C THR A 222 6.23 -1.93 -17.95
N VAL A 223 6.19 -1.47 -19.21
CA VAL A 223 6.82 -0.21 -19.61
C VAL A 223 6.18 0.98 -18.89
N ASN A 224 4.83 1.00 -18.79
CA ASN A 224 4.12 2.04 -18.05
C ASN A 224 4.54 2.08 -16.57
N GLN A 225 4.68 0.93 -15.92
CA GLN A 225 5.14 0.85 -14.53
C GLN A 225 6.59 1.34 -14.37
N ILE A 226 7.48 1.04 -15.34
CA ILE A 226 8.84 1.58 -15.36
C ILE A 226 8.81 3.11 -15.48
N LEU A 227 8.01 3.64 -16.40
CA LEU A 227 7.89 5.09 -16.58
C LEU A 227 7.36 5.79 -15.33
N ILE A 228 6.30 5.25 -14.70
CA ILE A 228 5.75 5.78 -13.44
C ILE A 228 6.83 5.81 -12.35
N SER A 229 7.58 4.72 -12.20
CA SER A 229 8.64 4.60 -11.20
C SER A 229 9.76 5.62 -11.45
N VAL A 230 10.29 5.69 -12.66
CA VAL A 230 11.42 6.56 -13.01
C VAL A 230 11.02 8.03 -12.95
N ILE A 231 9.87 8.40 -13.52
CA ILE A 231 9.39 9.80 -13.48
C ILE A 231 9.06 10.19 -12.04
N GLY A 232 8.39 9.31 -11.29
CA GLY A 232 8.09 9.53 -9.88
C GLY A 232 9.35 9.76 -9.06
N PHE A 233 10.38 8.92 -9.24
CA PHE A 233 11.66 9.09 -8.56
C PHE A 233 12.37 10.39 -8.99
N ALA A 234 12.37 10.73 -10.27
CA ALA A 234 12.95 11.99 -10.75
C ALA A 234 12.30 13.21 -10.11
N LEU A 235 10.96 13.22 -10.01
CA LEU A 235 10.23 14.29 -9.31
C LEU A 235 10.59 14.35 -7.82
N VAL A 236 10.71 13.20 -7.17
CA VAL A 236 11.14 13.11 -5.76
C VAL A 236 12.54 13.67 -5.57
N LEU A 237 13.48 13.37 -6.48
CA LEU A 237 14.85 13.93 -6.41
C LEU A 237 14.86 15.45 -6.54
N VAL A 238 14.03 16.02 -7.41
CA VAL A 238 13.89 17.49 -7.54
C VAL A 238 13.36 18.08 -6.24
N LEU A 239 12.30 17.49 -5.67
CA LEU A 239 11.75 17.96 -4.39
C LEU A 239 12.74 17.79 -3.23
N TYR A 240 13.51 16.71 -3.23
CA TYR A 240 14.53 16.45 -2.21
C TYR A 240 15.68 17.48 -2.29
N ALA A 241 16.11 17.82 -3.51
CA ALA A 241 17.10 18.87 -3.70
C ALA A 241 16.59 20.24 -3.22
N VAL A 242 15.31 20.55 -3.45
CA VAL A 242 14.67 21.77 -2.92
C VAL A 242 14.59 21.69 -1.39
N ALA A 243 14.18 20.55 -0.81
CA ALA A 243 14.09 20.37 0.63
C ALA A 243 15.45 20.49 1.36
N ALA A 244 16.56 20.28 0.65
CA ALA A 244 17.91 20.44 1.19
C ALA A 244 18.35 21.92 1.28
N LEU A 245 17.57 22.85 0.71
CA LEU A 245 17.86 24.30 0.75
C LEU A 245 17.21 24.99 1.96
N PHE A 246 16.32 24.30 2.66
CA PHE A 246 15.60 24.77 3.85
C PHE A 246 15.96 23.95 5.09
#